data_dd1367df1874429372a0d0525c18f546
#
_entry.id   dd1367df1874429372a0d0525c18f546
#
_cell.length_a   1.000
_cell.length_b   1.000
_cell.length_c   1.000
_cell.angle_alpha   90.00
_cell.angle_beta   90.00
_cell.angle_gamma   90.00
#
_symmetry.space_group_name_H-M   'P 1'
#
loop_
_entity.id
_entity.type
_entity.pdbx_description
1 polymer ?
#
loop_
_entity_poly.entity_id
_entity_poly.type
_entity_poly.pdbx_seq_one_letter_code
_entity_poly.pdbx_strand_id
1 'polypeptide(L)'
;MVLTQSTAQAKYWNNPDGWKQTVEYLNSLGYEVVCIDKNSSYGIEGNMNYMPEGCVDKTGDLPLEDRINDLFHCEFFIGLGSGLSWLAWACGKPVIMISGFSADYAEFSSPYRVINKDVCNSCWNDISCKFDSSNWMWCPREKSFECSKKISFEMVKEKIDQCIKTI
;
A
#
# COMPACT_ATOMS: atom_id res chain seq x y z
N MET A 1 -3.18 -2.17 10.76
CA MET A 1 -3.43 -0.82 10.19
C MET A 1 -3.20 -0.81 8.71
N VAL A 2 -3.81 0.13 7.98
CA VAL A 2 -3.66 0.24 6.53
C VAL A 2 -3.26 1.66 6.09
N LEU A 3 -2.47 1.73 5.00
CA LEU A 3 -2.16 2.92 4.24
C LEU A 3 -2.53 2.65 2.77
N THR A 4 -3.42 3.46 2.22
CA THR A 4 -3.93 3.27 0.87
C THR A 4 -3.52 4.36 -0.12
N GLN A 5 -2.95 5.45 0.37
CA GLN A 5 -2.63 6.65 -0.42
C GLN A 5 -1.14 6.81 -0.73
N SER A 6 -0.88 7.45 -1.85
CA SER A 6 0.45 7.81 -2.31
C SER A 6 0.44 9.05 -3.20
N THR A 7 1.59 9.47 -3.69
CA THR A 7 1.81 10.72 -4.43
C THR A 7 1.79 10.56 -5.96
N ALA A 8 1.47 9.40 -6.48
CA ALA A 8 1.31 9.14 -7.92
C ALA A 8 0.43 7.89 -8.11
N GLN A 9 -0.41 7.86 -9.13
CA GLN A 9 -1.34 6.73 -9.37
C GLN A 9 -0.60 5.39 -9.52
N ALA A 10 0.58 5.37 -10.11
CA ALA A 10 1.39 4.15 -10.27
C ALA A 10 1.80 3.49 -8.94
N LYS A 11 1.80 4.24 -7.83
CA LYS A 11 2.10 3.73 -6.49
C LYS A 11 0.90 3.10 -5.79
N TYR A 12 -0.32 3.42 -6.24
CA TYR A 12 -1.52 2.86 -5.64
C TYR A 12 -1.68 1.38 -5.99
N TRP A 13 -2.35 0.66 -5.14
CA TRP A 13 -2.85 -0.65 -5.51
C TRP A 13 -4.08 -0.48 -6.41
N ASN A 14 -3.86 -0.54 -7.72
CA ASN A 14 -4.86 -0.24 -8.74
C ASN A 14 -5.84 -1.40 -9.02
N ASN A 15 -5.80 -2.47 -8.24
CA ASN A 15 -6.84 -3.50 -8.28
C ASN A 15 -8.16 -2.91 -7.74
N PRO A 16 -9.26 -2.91 -8.51
CA PRO A 16 -10.49 -2.21 -8.15
C PRO A 16 -11.14 -2.75 -6.87
N ASP A 17 -10.99 -4.04 -6.59
CA ASP A 17 -11.61 -4.71 -5.44
C ASP A 17 -10.62 -5.08 -4.34
N GLY A 18 -9.33 -4.89 -4.58
CA GLY A 18 -8.27 -5.39 -3.72
C GLY A 18 -8.37 -4.91 -2.27
N TRP A 19 -8.50 -3.61 -2.05
CA TRP A 19 -8.65 -3.06 -0.70
C TRP A 19 -9.94 -3.50 -0.03
N LYS A 20 -11.06 -3.48 -0.75
CA LYS A 20 -12.37 -3.91 -0.23
C LYS A 20 -12.29 -5.35 0.26
N GLN A 21 -11.82 -6.27 -0.57
CA GLN A 21 -11.67 -7.69 -0.23
C GLN A 21 -10.70 -7.89 0.95
N THR A 22 -9.63 -7.10 1.03
CA THR A 22 -8.66 -7.17 2.13
C THR A 22 -9.31 -6.74 3.45
N VAL A 23 -10.07 -5.64 3.46
CA VAL A 23 -10.76 -5.16 4.67
C VAL A 23 -11.85 -6.14 5.10
N GLU A 24 -12.67 -6.62 4.17
CA GLU A 24 -13.70 -7.63 4.46
C GLU A 24 -13.08 -8.92 5.04
N TYR A 25 -11.96 -9.37 4.48
CA TYR A 25 -11.25 -10.55 4.97
C TYR A 25 -10.74 -10.35 6.40
N LEU A 26 -10.06 -9.25 6.68
CA LEU A 26 -9.53 -8.96 8.02
C LEU A 26 -10.65 -8.81 9.04
N ASN A 27 -11.73 -8.10 8.72
CA ASN A 27 -12.90 -7.98 9.58
C ASN A 27 -13.54 -9.36 9.87
N SER A 28 -13.57 -10.26 8.87
CA SER A 28 -14.09 -11.63 9.06
C SER A 28 -13.25 -12.48 10.01
N LEU A 29 -11.95 -12.14 10.16
CA LEU A 29 -11.04 -12.75 11.12
C LEU A 29 -11.09 -12.11 12.52
N GLY A 30 -11.92 -11.07 12.70
CA GLY A 30 -12.07 -10.36 13.97
C GLY A 30 -11.09 -9.19 14.16
N TYR A 31 -10.33 -8.80 13.15
CA TYR A 31 -9.49 -7.61 13.20
C TYR A 31 -10.31 -6.34 13.01
N GLU A 32 -10.00 -5.31 13.76
CA GLU A 32 -10.41 -3.94 13.47
C GLU A 32 -9.41 -3.33 12.48
N VAL A 33 -9.87 -2.98 11.28
CA VAL A 33 -9.01 -2.37 10.26
C VAL A 33 -9.07 -0.86 10.38
N VAL A 34 -7.93 -0.24 10.66
CA VAL A 34 -7.81 1.20 10.89
C VAL A 34 -7.02 1.85 9.76
N CYS A 35 -7.59 2.84 9.08
CA CYS A 35 -6.91 3.63 8.04
C CYS A 35 -6.28 4.87 8.68
N ILE A 36 -4.96 5.06 8.44
CA ILE A 36 -4.18 6.17 9.01
C ILE A 36 -3.58 7.08 7.94
N ASP A 37 -4.14 7.11 6.75
CA ASP A 37 -3.74 8.03 5.69
C ASP A 37 -3.86 9.51 6.11
N LYS A 38 -3.19 10.40 5.39
CA LYS A 38 -3.30 11.84 5.64
C LYS A 38 -4.71 12.36 5.36
N ASN A 39 -5.39 11.80 4.36
CA ASN A 39 -6.74 12.20 3.95
C ASN A 39 -7.61 10.97 3.75
N SER A 40 -8.93 11.11 3.86
CA SER A 40 -9.88 10.03 3.53
C SER A 40 -10.04 9.82 2.01
N SER A 41 -9.62 10.81 1.22
CA SER A 41 -9.53 10.70 -0.24
C SER A 41 -8.35 11.52 -0.77
N TYR A 42 -7.69 11.02 -1.81
CA TYR A 42 -6.59 11.72 -2.45
C TYR A 42 -6.44 11.33 -3.92
N GLY A 43 -6.08 12.29 -4.76
CA GLY A 43 -5.90 12.08 -6.19
C GLY A 43 -5.99 13.39 -6.96
N ILE A 44 -6.32 13.28 -8.23
CA ILE A 44 -6.63 14.42 -9.11
C ILE A 44 -8.04 14.24 -9.66
N GLU A 45 -8.61 15.31 -10.24
CA GLU A 45 -9.93 15.26 -10.86
C GLU A 45 -10.03 14.09 -11.87
N GLY A 46 -11.08 13.29 -11.74
CA GLY A 46 -11.30 12.07 -12.54
C GLY A 46 -10.52 10.82 -12.10
N ASN A 47 -9.57 10.95 -11.15
CA ASN A 47 -8.77 9.83 -10.63
C ASN A 47 -8.58 9.97 -9.11
N MET A 48 -9.69 9.93 -8.38
CA MET A 48 -9.69 9.97 -6.92
C MET A 48 -9.58 8.57 -6.33
N ASN A 49 -8.78 8.44 -5.30
CA ASN A 49 -8.66 7.24 -4.48
C ASN A 49 -9.25 7.53 -3.10
N TYR A 50 -10.08 6.64 -2.61
CA TYR A 50 -10.82 6.78 -1.35
C TYR A 50 -10.32 5.77 -0.32
N MET A 51 -10.48 6.12 0.94
CA MET A 51 -10.32 5.17 2.04
C MET A 51 -11.27 3.97 1.81
N PRO A 52 -10.82 2.72 2.01
CA PRO A 52 -11.68 1.55 1.85
C PRO A 52 -12.85 1.56 2.83
N GLU A 53 -14.01 1.13 2.38
CA GLU A 53 -15.16 0.90 3.24
C GLU A 53 -14.86 -0.19 4.29
N GLY A 54 -15.43 -0.06 5.48
CA GLY A 54 -15.24 -1.01 6.58
C GLY A 54 -13.98 -0.77 7.42
N CYS A 55 -13.21 0.27 7.11
CA CYS A 55 -12.13 0.75 7.97
C CYS A 55 -12.65 1.73 9.01
N VAL A 56 -12.04 1.71 10.19
CA VAL A 56 -12.12 2.81 11.14
C VAL A 56 -11.30 3.98 10.59
N ASP A 57 -11.93 5.14 10.48
CA ASP A 57 -11.28 6.35 9.96
C ASP A 57 -10.45 7.02 11.07
N LYS A 58 -9.12 6.93 10.95
CA LYS A 58 -8.14 7.73 11.68
C LYS A 58 -7.28 8.56 10.71
N THR A 59 -7.85 8.92 9.55
CA THR A 59 -7.15 9.81 8.62
C THR A 59 -6.97 11.20 9.22
N GLY A 60 -5.99 11.95 8.73
CA GLY A 60 -5.73 13.32 9.17
C GLY A 60 -4.26 13.70 9.03
N ASP A 61 -4.00 15.00 8.99
CA ASP A 61 -2.64 15.57 9.04
C ASP A 61 -2.18 15.66 10.51
N LEU A 62 -1.92 14.48 11.11
CA LEU A 62 -1.55 14.39 12.52
C LEU A 62 -0.02 14.44 12.70
N PRO A 63 0.45 14.89 13.88
CA PRO A 63 1.86 14.79 14.24
C PRO A 63 2.41 13.38 14.10
N LEU A 64 3.70 13.27 13.77
CA LEU A 64 4.37 11.98 13.58
C LEU A 64 4.31 11.12 14.85
N GLU A 65 4.36 11.75 16.02
CA GLU A 65 4.26 11.10 17.32
C GLU A 65 2.93 10.35 17.50
N ASP A 66 1.82 10.94 17.06
CA ASP A 66 0.51 10.29 17.10
C ASP A 66 0.48 9.07 16.18
N ARG A 67 1.09 9.16 15.01
CA ARG A 67 1.22 8.03 14.07
C ARG A 67 2.09 6.91 14.63
N ILE A 68 3.18 7.25 15.29
CA ILE A 68 4.04 6.29 15.99
C ILE A 68 3.24 5.59 17.09
N ASN A 69 2.48 6.35 17.88
CA ASN A 69 1.64 5.78 18.94
C ASN A 69 0.58 4.83 18.36
N ASP A 70 -0.13 5.21 17.29
CA ASP A 70 -1.07 4.33 16.59
C ASP A 70 -0.38 3.04 16.14
N LEU A 71 0.80 3.14 15.55
CA LEU A 71 1.57 1.99 15.07
C LEU A 71 2.03 1.06 16.20
N PHE A 72 2.40 1.58 17.37
CA PHE A 72 2.76 0.75 18.51
C PHE A 72 1.62 -0.16 18.96
N HIS A 73 0.38 0.25 18.78
CA HIS A 73 -0.81 -0.50 19.17
C HIS A 73 -1.38 -1.40 18.06
N CYS A 74 -0.78 -1.41 16.84
CA CYS A 74 -1.22 -2.33 15.80
C CYS A 74 -0.44 -3.65 15.84
N GLU A 75 -1.06 -4.73 15.40
CA GLU A 75 -0.40 -6.03 15.27
C GLU A 75 0.49 -6.08 14.04
N PHE A 76 0.00 -5.62 12.90
CA PHE A 76 0.74 -5.50 11.65
C PHE A 76 0.21 -4.34 10.80
N PHE A 77 0.94 -4.01 9.77
CA PHE A 77 0.64 -2.91 8.86
C PHE A 77 0.54 -3.43 7.41
N ILE A 78 -0.44 -2.94 6.66
CA ILE A 78 -0.55 -3.20 5.22
C ILE A 78 -0.48 -1.86 4.49
N GLY A 79 0.41 -1.74 3.53
CA GLY A 79 0.55 -0.48 2.83
C GLY A 79 1.32 -0.55 1.52
N LEU A 80 1.45 0.62 0.93
CA LEU A 80 2.18 0.85 -0.31
C LEU A 80 3.65 1.17 0.00
N GLY A 81 4.51 1.19 -1.00
CA GLY A 81 5.89 1.68 -0.88
C GLY A 81 5.93 3.19 -0.60
N SER A 82 5.60 3.61 0.61
CA SER A 82 5.50 5.01 1.01
C SER A 82 5.92 5.24 2.47
N GLY A 83 5.97 6.51 2.90
CA GLY A 83 6.53 6.94 4.18
C GLY A 83 5.96 6.22 5.41
N LEU A 84 4.65 5.99 5.50
CA LEU A 84 4.05 5.31 6.65
C LEU A 84 4.43 3.81 6.71
N SER A 85 4.66 3.14 5.57
CA SER A 85 5.19 1.77 5.56
C SER A 85 6.62 1.73 6.12
N TRP A 86 7.45 2.71 5.77
CA TRP A 86 8.79 2.88 6.35
C TRP A 86 8.73 3.16 7.86
N LEU A 87 7.78 3.99 8.28
CA LEU A 87 7.57 4.29 9.70
C LEU A 87 7.14 3.05 10.48
N ALA A 88 6.18 2.28 9.94
CA ALA A 88 5.73 1.04 10.55
C ALA A 88 6.87 0.03 10.68
N TRP A 89 7.69 -0.12 9.65
CA TRP A 89 8.88 -0.94 9.68
C TRP A 89 9.90 -0.45 10.73
N ALA A 90 10.16 0.86 10.81
CA ALA A 90 11.04 1.46 11.81
C ALA A 90 10.54 1.28 13.25
N CYS A 91 9.22 1.22 13.43
CA CYS A 91 8.58 0.88 14.71
C CYS A 91 8.61 -0.63 15.02
N GLY A 92 9.28 -1.44 14.22
CA GLY A 92 9.40 -2.89 14.42
C GLY A 92 8.14 -3.68 14.09
N LYS A 93 7.18 -3.11 13.35
CA LYS A 93 5.94 -3.80 12.98
C LYS A 93 6.15 -4.67 11.74
N PRO A 94 5.52 -5.85 11.69
CA PRO A 94 5.41 -6.60 10.44
C PRO A 94 4.69 -5.75 9.39
N VAL A 95 5.28 -5.62 8.18
CA VAL A 95 4.71 -4.82 7.10
C VAL A 95 4.42 -5.69 5.89
N ILE A 96 3.16 -5.80 5.53
CA ILE A 96 2.72 -6.36 4.26
C ILE A 96 2.76 -5.21 3.25
N MET A 97 3.78 -5.25 2.37
CA MET A 97 4.02 -4.15 1.42
C MET A 97 3.54 -4.54 0.03
N ILE A 98 2.53 -3.83 -0.46
CA ILE A 98 2.04 -3.95 -1.84
C ILE A 98 2.92 -3.07 -2.72
N SER A 99 3.69 -3.69 -3.59
CA SER A 99 4.74 -3.04 -4.37
C SER A 99 4.67 -3.46 -5.84
N GLY A 100 4.96 -2.54 -6.75
CA GLY A 100 5.03 -2.79 -8.19
C GLY A 100 5.72 -1.64 -8.91
N PHE A 101 5.69 -0.47 -8.29
CA PHE A 101 6.29 0.76 -8.81
C PHE A 101 7.81 0.80 -8.61
N SER A 102 8.27 0.41 -7.42
CA SER A 102 9.69 0.42 -7.04
C SER A 102 10.30 -0.98 -7.13
N ALA A 103 11.61 -1.03 -7.35
CA ALA A 103 12.38 -2.27 -7.29
C ALA A 103 12.58 -2.72 -5.83
N ASP A 104 12.80 -4.01 -5.65
CA ASP A 104 12.97 -4.63 -4.32
C ASP A 104 14.09 -3.97 -3.51
N TYR A 105 15.20 -3.62 -4.14
CA TYR A 105 16.35 -3.01 -3.48
C TYR A 105 16.15 -1.55 -3.07
N ALA A 106 15.12 -0.89 -3.58
CA ALA A 106 14.81 0.52 -3.30
C ALA A 106 13.92 0.69 -2.06
N GLU A 107 13.49 -0.40 -1.46
CA GLU A 107 12.60 -0.42 -0.30
C GLU A 107 13.18 -1.31 0.81
N PHE A 108 12.71 -1.15 2.06
CA PHE A 108 13.15 -2.03 3.15
C PHE A 108 12.79 -3.50 2.88
N SER A 109 13.57 -4.39 3.45
CA SER A 109 13.30 -5.83 3.36
C SER A 109 12.07 -6.20 4.19
N SER A 110 11.12 -6.89 3.56
CA SER A 110 9.96 -7.49 4.24
C SER A 110 9.71 -8.88 3.67
N PRO A 111 9.53 -9.91 4.54
CA PRO A 111 9.12 -11.25 4.09
C PRO A 111 7.70 -11.27 3.54
N TYR A 112 6.93 -10.23 3.83
CA TYR A 112 5.53 -10.08 3.42
C TYR A 112 5.35 -9.11 2.25
N ARG A 113 6.38 -8.92 1.41
CA ARG A 113 6.26 -8.12 0.20
C ARG A 113 5.37 -8.83 -0.82
N VAL A 114 4.44 -8.07 -1.42
CA VAL A 114 3.55 -8.52 -2.49
C VAL A 114 3.93 -7.81 -3.77
N ILE A 115 4.42 -8.56 -4.74
CA ILE A 115 4.76 -8.07 -6.08
C ILE A 115 4.37 -9.12 -7.11
N ASN A 116 3.76 -8.69 -8.21
CA ASN A 116 3.51 -9.56 -9.35
C ASN A 116 4.67 -9.44 -10.34
N LYS A 117 5.50 -10.48 -10.43
CA LYS A 117 6.67 -10.52 -11.33
C LYS A 117 6.34 -10.98 -12.75
N ASP A 118 5.11 -11.42 -13.00
CA ASP A 118 4.67 -11.86 -14.32
C ASP A 118 4.26 -10.70 -15.24
N VAL A 119 4.28 -9.47 -14.71
CA VAL A 119 3.96 -8.24 -15.43
C VAL A 119 5.08 -7.22 -15.30
N CYS A 120 4.98 -6.10 -16.02
CA CYS A 120 5.95 -5.02 -15.87
C CYS A 120 5.96 -4.49 -14.44
N ASN A 121 7.13 -4.14 -13.92
CA ASN A 121 7.29 -3.53 -12.60
C ASN A 121 8.58 -2.70 -12.55
N SER A 122 8.81 -2.03 -11.40
CA SER A 122 10.05 -1.32 -11.07
C SER A 122 10.39 -0.13 -11.98
N CYS A 123 9.40 0.49 -12.63
CA CYS A 123 9.63 1.63 -13.52
C CYS A 123 10.29 2.82 -12.84
N TRP A 124 10.08 3.01 -11.52
CA TRP A 124 10.73 4.05 -10.73
C TRP A 124 12.25 3.95 -10.72
N ASN A 125 12.77 2.74 -10.73
CA ASN A 125 14.21 2.47 -10.66
C ASN A 125 14.82 2.08 -12.02
N ASP A 126 14.01 2.08 -13.07
CA ASP A 126 14.48 1.83 -14.43
C ASP A 126 15.03 3.14 -15.02
N ILE A 127 16.33 3.19 -15.24
CA ILE A 127 17.02 4.38 -15.79
C ILE A 127 16.55 4.76 -17.19
N SER A 128 15.93 3.83 -17.93
CA SER A 128 15.34 4.10 -19.24
C SER A 128 13.97 4.79 -19.13
N CYS A 129 13.35 4.79 -17.95
CA CYS A 129 12.06 5.39 -17.66
C CYS A 129 12.26 6.72 -16.91
N LYS A 130 12.34 7.83 -17.63
CA LYS A 130 12.45 9.14 -16.99
C LYS A 130 11.15 9.48 -16.25
N PHE A 131 11.25 9.62 -14.92
CA PHE A 131 10.10 10.02 -14.09
C PHE A 131 9.65 11.45 -14.40
N ASP A 132 8.34 11.61 -14.58
CA ASP A 132 7.68 12.91 -14.73
C ASP A 132 6.78 13.16 -13.51
N SER A 133 7.26 14.00 -12.60
CA SER A 133 6.55 14.36 -11.36
C SER A 133 5.30 15.21 -11.61
N SER A 134 5.15 15.82 -12.77
CA SER A 134 3.96 16.59 -13.16
C SER A 134 2.82 15.69 -13.67
N ASN A 135 3.12 14.46 -14.05
CA ASN A 135 2.17 13.52 -14.57
C ASN A 135 1.69 12.54 -13.47
N TRP A 136 0.53 12.84 -12.88
CA TRP A 136 -0.10 11.95 -11.89
C TRP A 136 -0.30 10.53 -12.41
N MET A 137 -0.65 10.39 -13.70
CA MET A 137 -0.91 9.12 -14.37
C MET A 137 0.35 8.52 -15.03
N TRP A 138 1.54 8.88 -14.55
CA TRP A 138 2.80 8.41 -15.12
C TRP A 138 2.90 6.87 -15.12
N CYS A 139 2.84 6.30 -16.29
CA CYS A 139 3.03 4.86 -16.57
C CYS A 139 3.86 4.74 -17.86
N PRO A 140 5.21 4.82 -17.77
CA PRO A 140 6.08 5.02 -18.93
C PRO A 140 6.05 3.87 -19.95
N ARG A 141 5.58 2.70 -19.53
CA ARG A 141 5.40 1.53 -20.40
C ARG A 141 3.98 1.41 -20.95
N GLU A 142 3.11 2.38 -20.68
CA GLU A 142 1.72 2.44 -21.17
C GLU A 142 0.89 1.18 -20.91
N LYS A 143 1.15 0.51 -19.76
CA LYS A 143 0.49 -0.74 -19.34
C LYS A 143 -0.65 -0.54 -18.35
N SER A 144 -1.19 0.70 -18.24
CA SER A 144 -2.33 1.01 -17.35
C SER A 144 -2.15 0.49 -15.92
N PHE A 145 -0.94 0.66 -15.38
CA PHE A 145 -0.56 0.26 -14.02
C PHE A 145 -0.72 -1.25 -13.74
N GLU A 146 -0.54 -2.13 -14.74
CA GLU A 146 -0.69 -3.57 -14.54
C GLU A 146 0.21 -4.11 -13.41
N CYS A 147 1.34 -3.45 -13.14
CA CYS A 147 2.26 -3.80 -12.05
C CYS A 147 1.59 -3.84 -10.67
N SER A 148 0.58 -3.01 -10.43
CA SER A 148 -0.22 -3.01 -9.19
C SER A 148 -1.66 -3.49 -9.43
N LYS A 149 -2.23 -3.25 -10.61
CA LYS A 149 -3.58 -3.70 -10.94
C LYS A 149 -3.72 -5.22 -10.95
N LYS A 150 -2.66 -5.93 -11.37
CA LYS A 150 -2.63 -7.40 -11.43
C LYS A 150 -2.04 -8.05 -10.17
N ILE A 151 -1.80 -7.30 -9.11
CA ILE A 151 -1.67 -7.86 -7.77
C ILE A 151 -3.09 -8.22 -7.33
N SER A 152 -3.38 -9.50 -7.21
CA SER A 152 -4.71 -9.97 -6.81
C SER A 152 -4.87 -9.93 -5.29
N PHE A 153 -6.12 -10.00 -4.83
CA PHE A 153 -6.41 -10.15 -3.40
C PHE A 153 -5.76 -11.42 -2.84
N GLU A 154 -5.78 -12.53 -3.57
CA GLU A 154 -5.20 -13.81 -3.13
C GLU A 154 -3.71 -13.69 -2.84
N MET A 155 -2.96 -12.92 -3.65
CA MET A 155 -1.53 -12.65 -3.41
C MET A 155 -1.32 -11.88 -2.10
N VAL A 156 -2.17 -10.90 -1.81
CA VAL A 156 -2.12 -10.14 -0.55
C VAL A 156 -2.57 -11.00 0.63
N LYS A 157 -3.65 -11.76 0.46
CA LYS A 157 -4.18 -12.70 1.46
C LYS A 157 -3.13 -13.73 1.89
N GLU A 158 -2.39 -14.30 0.94
CA GLU A 158 -1.31 -15.23 1.25
C GLU A 158 -0.29 -14.60 2.22
N LYS A 159 0.09 -13.35 1.99
CA LYS A 159 1.03 -12.64 2.87
C LYS A 159 0.43 -12.25 4.21
N ILE A 160 -0.86 -11.91 4.25
CA ILE A 160 -1.60 -11.73 5.51
C ILE A 160 -1.57 -13.01 6.32
N ASP A 161 -1.94 -14.15 5.73
CA ASP A 161 -1.98 -15.45 6.39
C ASP A 161 -0.60 -15.89 6.90
N GLN A 162 0.47 -15.60 6.14
CA GLN A 162 1.85 -15.84 6.58
C GLN A 162 2.21 -14.94 7.77
N CYS A 163 1.85 -13.67 7.74
CA CYS A 163 2.12 -12.72 8.81
C CYS A 163 1.40 -13.13 10.10
N ILE A 164 0.10 -13.40 10.04
CA ILE A 164 -0.71 -13.79 11.20
C ILE A 164 -0.19 -15.05 11.89
N LYS A 165 0.37 -16.00 11.15
CA LYS A 165 0.97 -17.22 11.73
C LYS A 165 2.29 -16.98 12.46
N THR A 166 2.90 -15.81 12.26
CA THR A 166 4.25 -15.50 12.77
C THR A 166 4.19 -14.57 13.99
N ILE A 167 3.12 -13.80 14.14
CA ILE A 167 2.87 -12.91 15.28
C ILE A 167 2.05 -13.63 16.34
#